data_2c1030daa762881fa58cd82fe601d95a
#
_entry.id   2c1030daa762881fa58cd82fe601d95a
#
_cell.length_a   1.000
_cell.length_b   1.000
_cell.length_c   1.000
_cell.angle_alpha   90.00
_cell.angle_beta   90.00
_cell.angle_gamma   90.00
#
_symmetry.space_group_name_H-M   'P 1'
#
loop_
_entity.id
_entity.type
_entity.pdbx_description
1 polymer ?
#
loop_
_entity_poly.entity_id
_entity_poly.type
_entity_poly.pdbx_seq_one_letter_code
_entity_poly.pdbx_strand_id
1 'polypeptide(L)'
;MAKKIGIGLLGLGTVGTGVANIIQSPSGRHPLVADIELVRIAVRNLNRTRCVSIAESLLTQDPKEVVDDNSVDIVVEVIGGIEPARSLILRAIEAGKSVVTANKAVIARHGNEIYAA
;
A
#
# COMPACT_ATOMS: atom_id res chain seq x y z
N MET A 1 -20.19 -13.58 -8.06
CA MET A 1 -18.86 -13.64 -7.42
C MET A 1 -18.58 -12.34 -6.68
N ALA A 2 -18.11 -12.44 -5.46
CA ALA A 2 -17.74 -11.26 -4.71
C ALA A 2 -16.48 -10.63 -5.32
N LYS A 3 -16.48 -9.32 -5.48
CA LYS A 3 -15.33 -8.57 -5.93
C LYS A 3 -14.27 -8.54 -4.83
N LYS A 4 -13.02 -8.80 -5.18
CA LYS A 4 -11.91 -8.68 -4.21
C LYS A 4 -11.65 -7.22 -3.86
N ILE A 5 -11.18 -7.01 -2.65
CA ILE A 5 -10.77 -5.69 -2.18
C ILE A 5 -9.37 -5.41 -2.72
N GLY A 6 -9.21 -4.30 -3.44
CA GLY A 6 -7.94 -3.92 -4.05
C GLY A 6 -7.00 -3.25 -3.07
N ILE A 7 -5.78 -3.74 -2.97
CA ILE A 7 -4.72 -3.20 -2.13
C ILE A 7 -3.71 -2.44 -2.98
N GLY A 8 -3.45 -1.19 -2.62
CA GLY A 8 -2.36 -0.41 -3.18
C GLY A 8 -1.25 -0.30 -2.15
N LEU A 9 -0.03 -0.66 -2.54
CA LEU A 9 1.12 -0.70 -1.64
C LEU A 9 2.09 0.43 -1.97
N LEU A 10 2.38 1.26 -0.98
CA LEU A 10 3.36 2.33 -1.08
C LEU A 10 4.66 1.88 -0.40
N GLY A 11 5.60 1.42 -1.20
CA GLY A 11 6.89 0.91 -0.76
C GLY A 11 6.96 -0.61 -0.80
N LEU A 12 8.13 -1.12 -1.18
CA LEU A 12 8.41 -2.56 -1.27
C LEU A 12 9.76 -2.88 -0.65
N GLY A 13 10.02 -2.31 0.52
CA GLY A 13 11.16 -2.65 1.34
C GLY A 13 10.86 -3.89 2.18
N THR A 14 11.47 -4.00 3.36
CA THR A 14 11.29 -5.17 4.23
C THR A 14 9.83 -5.41 4.61
N VAL A 15 9.15 -4.36 5.09
CA VAL A 15 7.75 -4.49 5.53
C VAL A 15 6.83 -4.69 4.33
N GLY A 16 7.01 -3.89 3.27
CA GLY A 16 6.19 -3.99 2.06
C GLY A 16 6.33 -5.35 1.38
N THR A 17 7.53 -5.90 1.34
CA THR A 17 7.77 -7.25 0.81
C THR A 17 7.01 -8.29 1.61
N GLY A 18 6.99 -8.17 2.95
CA GLY A 18 6.23 -9.06 3.82
C GLY A 18 4.73 -8.98 3.54
N VAL A 19 4.20 -7.77 3.37
CA VAL A 19 2.78 -7.56 3.04
C VAL A 19 2.44 -8.20 1.70
N ALA A 20 3.26 -7.95 0.68
CA ALA A 20 3.05 -8.53 -0.66
C ALA A 20 3.05 -10.06 -0.62
N ASN A 21 3.99 -10.64 0.11
CA ASN A 21 4.08 -12.10 0.26
C ASN A 21 2.82 -12.68 0.89
N ILE A 22 2.30 -12.05 1.94
CA ILE A 22 1.07 -12.50 2.60
C ILE A 22 -0.11 -12.48 1.64
N ILE A 23 -0.28 -11.38 0.90
CA ILE A 23 -1.41 -11.22 -0.01
C ILE A 23 -1.33 -12.21 -1.18
N GLN A 24 -0.13 -12.46 -1.71
CA GLN A 24 0.06 -13.37 -2.83
C GLN A 24 0.06 -14.84 -2.46
N SER A 25 0.17 -15.16 -1.17
CA SER A 25 0.21 -16.53 -0.69
C SER A 25 -0.82 -16.72 0.44
N PRO A 26 -2.12 -16.68 0.12
CA PRO A 26 -3.17 -16.72 1.15
C PRO A 26 -3.38 -18.09 1.79
N SER A 27 -2.87 -19.14 1.20
CA SER A 27 -3.03 -20.51 1.72
C SER A 27 -2.41 -20.66 3.11
N GLY A 28 -3.15 -21.22 4.05
CA GLY A 28 -2.70 -21.38 5.43
C GLY A 28 -2.80 -20.15 6.28
N ARG A 29 -3.39 -19.07 5.76
CA ARG A 29 -3.59 -17.81 6.48
C ARG A 29 -5.06 -17.62 6.80
N HIS A 30 -5.40 -16.50 7.48
CA HIS A 30 -6.78 -16.16 7.75
C HIS A 30 -7.59 -16.17 6.44
N PRO A 31 -8.82 -16.76 6.43
CA PRO A 31 -9.62 -16.84 5.20
C PRO A 31 -9.84 -15.53 4.47
N LEU A 32 -9.93 -14.41 5.19
CA LEU A 32 -10.16 -13.09 4.58
C LEU A 32 -9.00 -12.63 3.69
N VAL A 33 -7.80 -13.20 3.84
CA VAL A 33 -6.65 -12.87 2.98
C VAL A 33 -6.94 -13.23 1.53
N ALA A 34 -7.74 -14.26 1.27
CA ALA A 34 -8.13 -14.64 -0.07
C ALA A 34 -9.08 -13.65 -0.74
N ASP A 35 -9.70 -12.76 0.04
CA ASP A 35 -10.65 -11.75 -0.46
C ASP A 35 -9.99 -10.43 -0.83
N ILE A 36 -8.67 -10.32 -0.68
CA ILE A 36 -7.92 -9.13 -1.07
C ILE A 36 -6.95 -9.46 -2.20
N GLU A 37 -6.64 -8.47 -3.02
CA GLU A 37 -5.66 -8.63 -4.08
C GLU A 37 -4.76 -7.42 -4.19
N LEU A 38 -3.51 -7.66 -4.56
CA LEU A 38 -2.53 -6.63 -4.77
C LEU A 38 -2.74 -6.02 -6.16
N VAL A 39 -3.10 -4.75 -6.23
CA VAL A 39 -3.49 -4.09 -7.48
C VAL A 39 -2.36 -3.25 -8.05
N ARG A 40 -1.65 -2.51 -7.20
CA ARG A 40 -0.62 -1.57 -7.63
C ARG A 40 0.39 -1.38 -6.52
N ILE A 41 1.66 -1.24 -6.90
CA ILE A 41 2.77 -1.09 -5.95
C ILE A 41 3.69 0.04 -6.41
N ALA A 42 3.93 1.02 -5.55
CA ALA A 42 4.89 2.07 -5.81
C ALA A 42 6.27 1.67 -5.28
N VAL A 43 7.29 1.77 -6.11
CA VAL A 43 8.68 1.47 -5.78
C VAL A 43 9.58 2.59 -6.27
N ARG A 44 10.74 2.75 -5.62
CA ARG A 44 11.73 3.76 -6.06
C ARG A 44 12.51 3.29 -7.28
N ASN A 45 12.81 1.99 -7.35
CA ASN A 45 13.64 1.43 -8.41
C ASN A 45 12.98 0.20 -9.01
N LEU A 46 12.53 0.31 -10.26
CA LEU A 46 11.86 -0.79 -10.97
C LEU A 46 12.81 -1.95 -11.28
N ASN A 47 14.12 -1.70 -11.36
CA ASN A 47 15.11 -2.70 -11.74
C ASN A 47 15.71 -3.44 -10.55
N ARG A 48 15.32 -3.09 -9.33
CA ARG A 48 15.85 -3.72 -8.14
C ARG A 48 15.38 -5.16 -8.04
N THR A 49 16.31 -6.10 -7.75
CA THR A 49 15.96 -7.49 -7.45
C THR A 49 15.19 -7.56 -6.14
N ARG A 50 14.09 -8.31 -6.15
CA ARG A 50 13.21 -8.44 -4.99
C ARG A 50 13.07 -9.89 -4.57
N CYS A 51 12.83 -10.11 -3.27
CA CYS A 51 12.68 -11.45 -2.70
C CYS A 51 11.31 -12.07 -3.01
N VAL A 52 10.34 -11.25 -3.42
CA VAL A 52 9.02 -11.74 -3.83
C VAL A 52 8.86 -11.60 -5.33
N SER A 53 8.14 -12.53 -5.92
CA SER A 53 7.81 -12.49 -7.35
C SER A 53 6.62 -11.56 -7.55
N ILE A 54 6.85 -10.41 -8.20
CA ILE A 54 5.82 -9.42 -8.47
C ILE A 54 5.73 -9.20 -9.97
N ALA A 55 4.51 -9.23 -10.52
CA ALA A 55 4.28 -8.90 -11.91
C ALA A 55 4.68 -7.44 -12.16
N GLU A 56 5.50 -7.21 -13.19
CA GLU A 56 5.96 -5.85 -13.52
C GLU A 56 4.82 -4.87 -13.79
N SER A 57 3.69 -5.37 -14.30
CA SER A 57 2.51 -4.54 -14.56
C SER A 57 1.91 -3.90 -13.31
N LEU A 58 2.23 -4.43 -12.12
CA LEU A 58 1.76 -3.88 -10.85
C LEU A 58 2.67 -2.77 -10.32
N LEU A 59 3.90 -2.69 -10.81
CA LEU A 59 4.91 -1.77 -10.30
C LEU A 59 4.82 -0.39 -10.96
N THR A 60 5.00 0.66 -10.17
CA THR A 60 5.11 2.03 -10.67
C THR A 60 6.12 2.79 -9.83
N GLN A 61 6.75 3.80 -10.41
CA GLN A 61 7.62 4.72 -9.68
C GLN A 61 6.85 5.94 -9.17
N ASP A 62 5.62 6.13 -9.62
CA ASP A 62 4.78 7.26 -9.19
C ASP A 62 3.77 6.79 -8.13
N PRO A 63 3.97 7.14 -6.85
CA PRO A 63 3.05 6.72 -5.79
C PRO A 63 1.64 7.30 -5.95
N LYS A 64 1.49 8.39 -6.69
CA LYS A 64 0.16 8.96 -6.97
C LYS A 64 -0.69 8.02 -7.81
N GLU A 65 -0.06 7.24 -8.70
CA GLU A 65 -0.79 6.23 -9.48
C GLU A 65 -1.43 5.17 -8.60
N VAL A 66 -0.81 4.85 -7.47
CA VAL A 66 -1.36 3.92 -6.49
C VAL A 66 -2.58 4.53 -5.79
N VAL A 67 -2.40 5.74 -5.29
CA VAL A 67 -3.43 6.43 -4.49
C VAL A 67 -4.64 6.80 -5.33
N ASP A 68 -4.44 7.15 -6.61
CA ASP A 68 -5.51 7.61 -7.49
C ASP A 68 -6.19 6.47 -8.27
N ASP A 69 -5.67 5.24 -8.19
CA ASP A 69 -6.23 4.10 -8.92
C ASP A 69 -7.59 3.71 -8.34
N ASN A 70 -8.63 3.73 -9.18
CA ASN A 70 -10.00 3.41 -8.76
C ASN A 70 -10.16 1.96 -8.32
N SER A 71 -9.26 1.07 -8.70
CA SER A 71 -9.28 -0.33 -8.29
C SER A 71 -8.67 -0.54 -6.91
N VAL A 72 -8.02 0.48 -6.35
CA VAL A 72 -7.44 0.43 -5.01
C VAL A 72 -8.48 0.89 -3.99
N ASP A 73 -8.79 0.02 -3.04
CA ASP A 73 -9.74 0.30 -1.96
C ASP A 73 -9.02 0.67 -0.66
N ILE A 74 -7.87 0.04 -0.43
CA ILE A 74 -7.06 0.24 0.77
C ILE A 74 -5.63 0.56 0.35
N VAL A 75 -5.08 1.65 0.88
CA VAL A 75 -3.68 2.02 0.67
C VAL A 75 -2.88 1.60 1.89
N VAL A 76 -1.83 0.82 1.67
CA VAL A 76 -0.91 0.39 2.72
C VAL A 76 0.39 1.19 2.56
N GLU A 77 0.68 2.06 3.52
CA GLU A 77 1.84 2.94 3.47
C GLU A 77 2.96 2.38 4.34
N VAL A 78 4.06 2.01 3.72
CA VAL A 78 5.25 1.44 4.38
C VAL A 78 6.55 2.05 3.82
N ILE A 79 6.46 3.31 3.38
CA ILE A 79 7.61 4.03 2.80
C ILE A 79 8.62 4.44 3.87
N GLY A 80 8.13 4.89 5.01
CA GLY A 80 8.96 5.49 6.05
C GLY A 80 9.20 6.98 5.83
N GLY A 81 9.64 7.69 6.87
CA GLY A 81 9.83 9.14 6.83
C GLY A 81 8.52 9.91 6.92
N ILE A 82 8.61 11.25 6.97
CA ILE A 82 7.41 12.10 7.09
C ILE A 82 6.81 12.37 5.71
N GLU A 83 7.62 12.87 4.80
CA GLU A 83 7.17 13.13 3.43
C GLU A 83 7.92 12.22 2.45
N PRO A 84 7.31 11.74 1.40
CA PRO A 84 5.95 12.07 0.92
C PRO A 84 4.83 11.27 1.59
N ALA A 85 5.13 10.45 2.60
CA ALA A 85 4.15 9.57 3.24
C ALA A 85 2.92 10.34 3.75
N ARG A 86 3.12 11.44 4.47
CA ARG A 86 2.02 12.26 4.99
C ARG A 86 1.09 12.74 3.88
N SER A 87 1.65 13.34 2.84
CA SER A 87 0.86 13.88 1.72
C SER A 87 0.09 12.78 1.00
N LEU A 88 0.70 11.61 0.83
CA LEU A 88 0.06 10.46 0.17
C LEU A 88 -1.08 9.90 1.01
N ILE A 89 -0.90 9.80 2.34
CA ILE A 89 -1.95 9.36 3.24
C ILE A 89 -3.17 10.28 3.16
N LEU A 90 -2.94 11.59 3.24
CA LEU A 90 -4.02 12.57 3.15
C LEU A 90 -4.73 12.52 1.80
N ARG A 91 -3.97 12.35 0.72
CA ARG A 91 -4.54 12.21 -0.62
C ARG A 91 -5.41 10.96 -0.74
N ALA A 92 -4.97 9.85 -0.14
CA ALA A 92 -5.76 8.60 -0.14
C ALA A 92 -7.07 8.77 0.62
N ILE A 93 -7.04 9.40 1.79
CA ILE A 93 -8.23 9.67 2.59
C ILE A 93 -9.20 10.57 1.81
N GLU A 94 -8.69 11.62 1.20
CA GLU A 94 -9.50 12.54 0.38
C GLU A 94 -10.15 11.83 -0.80
N ALA A 95 -9.49 10.81 -1.35
CA ALA A 95 -10.02 9.98 -2.43
C ALA A 95 -11.03 8.93 -1.94
N GLY A 96 -11.34 8.90 -0.65
CA GLY A 96 -12.31 7.96 -0.08
C GLY A 96 -11.76 6.58 0.22
N LYS A 97 -10.45 6.41 0.23
CA LYS A 97 -9.80 5.12 0.48
C LYS A 97 -9.47 4.95 1.96
N SER A 98 -9.46 3.70 2.41
CA SER A 98 -8.93 3.36 3.73
C SER A 98 -7.41 3.33 3.69
N VAL A 99 -6.76 3.64 4.81
CA VAL A 99 -5.30 3.68 4.89
C VAL A 99 -4.81 2.86 6.07
N VAL A 100 -3.82 2.02 5.81
CA VAL A 100 -3.06 1.29 6.84
C VAL A 100 -1.63 1.80 6.78
N THR A 101 -1.10 2.28 7.88
CA THR A 101 0.28 2.78 7.92
C THR A 101 1.07 2.14 9.06
N ALA A 102 2.33 1.81 8.77
CA ALA A 102 3.30 1.39 9.76
C ALA A 102 4.21 2.55 10.19
N ASN A 103 3.92 3.77 9.73
CA ASN A 103 4.81 4.92 9.86
C ASN A 103 4.58 5.66 11.18
N LYS A 104 5.33 5.28 12.20
CA LYS A 104 5.22 5.86 13.54
C LYS A 104 5.55 7.36 13.55
N ALA A 105 6.51 7.79 12.72
CA ALA A 105 6.93 9.19 12.65
C ALA A 105 5.81 10.11 12.15
N VAL A 106 5.07 9.67 11.13
CA VAL A 106 3.94 10.43 10.59
C VAL A 106 2.83 10.55 11.63
N ILE A 107 2.48 9.44 12.28
CA ILE A 107 1.43 9.44 13.30
C ILE A 107 1.84 10.30 14.51
N ALA A 108 3.10 10.24 14.92
CA ALA A 108 3.59 11.05 16.05
C ALA A 108 3.51 12.55 15.76
N ARG A 109 3.84 12.97 14.53
CA ARG A 109 3.88 14.40 14.15
C ARG A 109 2.57 14.95 13.62
N HIS A 110 1.84 14.13 12.87
CA HIS A 110 0.68 14.58 12.09
C HIS A 110 -0.58 13.75 12.35
N GLY A 111 -0.59 12.98 13.46
CA GLY A 111 -1.72 12.12 13.79
C GLY A 111 -3.05 12.87 13.87
N ASN A 112 -3.05 14.04 14.50
CA ASN A 112 -4.27 14.84 14.63
C ASN A 112 -4.83 15.27 13.27
N GLU A 113 -3.96 15.66 12.36
CA GLU A 113 -4.33 16.05 11.00
C GLU A 113 -4.92 14.86 10.24
N ILE A 114 -4.29 13.70 10.37
CA ILE A 114 -4.72 12.48 9.68
C ILE A 114 -6.07 12.00 10.20
N TYR A 115 -6.26 11.98 11.52
CA TYR A 115 -7.51 11.53 12.12
C TYR A 115 -8.67 12.50 11.88
N ALA A 116 -8.36 13.77 11.64
CA ALA A 116 -9.37 14.77 11.30
C ALA A 116 -9.79 14.71 9.83
N ALA A 117 -8.99 14.06 9.00
CA ALA A 117 -9.24 13.99 7.56
C ALA A 117 -10.37 13.03 7.20
#